data_8c8034b2772a1b3de5581bbdf476382d
#
_entry.id   8c8034b2772a1b3de5581bbdf476382d
#
_cell.length_a   1.000
_cell.length_b   1.000
_cell.length_c   1.000
_cell.angle_alpha   90.00
_cell.angle_beta   90.00
_cell.angle_gamma   90.00
#
_symmetry.space_group_name_H-M   'P 1'
#
loop_
_entity.id
_entity.type
_entity.pdbx_description
1 polymer ?
#
loop_
_entity_poly.entity_id
_entity_poly.type
_entity_poly.pdbx_seq_one_letter_code
_entity_poly.pdbx_strand_id
1 'polypeptide(L)'
;MRYPEAVESQESGRRAAVTAIVLAAIIIAILVVETHWPTPLLFGRAKPDLMLLLVLYCAFSGGPARAMGIGFIGGLLEDILSAGPLGLNVFCKVLIGYGVGVVGTRIVTEHPIVMTLIVFVSTICEATLIILLSFLYRDHVSVKFMFLHIGVPMAFYNSILAPLCFYCADRLRVRIALPSARRSEGFQHE
;
A
#
# COMPACT_ATOMS: atom_id res chain seq x y z
N MET A 1 -42.51 10.11 9.54
CA MET A 1 -41.34 10.79 8.95
C MET A 1 -40.08 9.94 9.15
N ARG A 2 -39.82 8.91 8.28
CA ARG A 2 -38.65 8.00 8.38
C ARG A 2 -37.89 7.86 7.05
N TYR A 3 -38.00 8.84 6.14
CA TYR A 3 -37.40 8.78 4.80
C TYR A 3 -35.93 9.24 4.68
N PRO A 4 -35.33 10.07 5.55
CA PRO A 4 -33.95 10.51 5.36
C PRO A 4 -32.90 9.43 5.68
N GLU A 5 -33.12 8.62 6.72
CA GLU A 5 -32.13 7.62 7.18
C GLU A 5 -31.88 6.46 6.19
N ALA A 6 -32.93 6.06 5.45
CA ALA A 6 -32.83 4.99 4.47
C ALA A 6 -32.04 5.41 3.21
N VAL A 7 -32.14 6.67 2.80
CA VAL A 7 -31.41 7.22 1.65
C VAL A 7 -29.93 7.41 2.00
N GLU A 8 -29.61 7.91 3.18
CA GLU A 8 -28.22 8.06 3.67
C GLU A 8 -27.52 6.70 3.81
N SER A 9 -28.22 5.69 4.29
CA SER A 9 -27.66 4.33 4.42
C SER A 9 -27.37 3.68 3.06
N GLN A 10 -28.24 3.87 2.06
CA GLN A 10 -28.03 3.39 0.70
C GLN A 10 -26.87 4.11 -0.01
N GLU A 11 -26.75 5.43 0.15
CA GLU A 11 -25.63 6.16 -0.43
C GLU A 11 -24.29 5.79 0.22
N SER A 12 -24.26 5.59 1.54
CA SER A 12 -23.08 5.13 2.27
C SER A 12 -22.64 3.74 1.79
N GLY A 13 -23.56 2.80 1.65
CA GLY A 13 -23.27 1.46 1.13
C GLY A 13 -22.75 1.49 -0.31
N ARG A 14 -23.33 2.32 -1.18
CA ARG A 14 -22.87 2.49 -2.57
C ARG A 14 -21.46 3.07 -2.64
N ARG A 15 -21.15 4.05 -1.82
CA ARG A 15 -19.79 4.66 -1.75
C ARG A 15 -18.76 3.65 -1.25
N ALA A 16 -19.11 2.86 -0.23
CA ALA A 16 -18.25 1.79 0.27
C ALA A 16 -17.97 0.73 -0.81
N ALA A 17 -18.98 0.31 -1.55
CA ALA A 17 -18.83 -0.65 -2.65
C ALA A 17 -17.95 -0.11 -3.79
N VAL A 18 -18.14 1.13 -4.21
CA VAL A 18 -17.29 1.77 -5.24
C VAL A 18 -15.85 1.85 -4.77
N THR A 19 -15.61 2.25 -3.52
CA THR A 19 -14.26 2.32 -2.96
C THR A 19 -13.60 0.95 -2.92
N ALA A 20 -14.33 -0.10 -2.53
CA ALA A 20 -13.82 -1.46 -2.52
C ALA A 20 -13.46 -1.97 -3.93
N ILE A 21 -14.30 -1.70 -4.93
CA ILE A 21 -14.04 -2.07 -6.33
C ILE A 21 -12.79 -1.35 -6.86
N VAL A 22 -12.65 -0.06 -6.58
CA VAL A 22 -11.48 0.72 -7.01
C VAL A 22 -10.22 0.21 -6.33
N LEU A 23 -10.24 -0.08 -5.03
CA LEU A 23 -9.11 -0.67 -4.31
C LEU A 23 -8.73 -2.03 -4.89
N ALA A 24 -9.71 -2.90 -5.15
CA ALA A 24 -9.46 -4.19 -5.78
C ALA A 24 -8.81 -4.04 -7.17
N ALA A 25 -9.29 -3.11 -7.99
CA ALA A 25 -8.71 -2.82 -9.29
C ALA A 25 -7.26 -2.29 -9.19
N ILE A 26 -6.97 -1.44 -8.20
CA ILE A 26 -5.62 -0.94 -7.95
C ILE A 26 -4.69 -2.08 -7.52
N ILE A 27 -5.13 -2.95 -6.60
CA ILE A 27 -4.35 -4.11 -6.15
C ILE A 27 -4.03 -5.02 -7.33
N ILE A 28 -5.01 -5.35 -8.15
CA ILE A 28 -4.82 -6.18 -9.35
C ILE A 28 -3.84 -5.53 -10.32
N ALA A 29 -3.97 -4.23 -10.58
CA ALA A 29 -3.07 -3.50 -11.46
C ALA A 29 -1.63 -3.50 -10.93
N ILE A 30 -1.43 -3.31 -9.63
CA ILE A 30 -0.12 -3.39 -8.97
C ILE A 30 0.49 -4.78 -9.18
N LEU A 31 -0.24 -5.84 -8.89
CA LEU A 31 0.25 -7.22 -9.03
C LEU A 31 0.61 -7.55 -10.49
N VAL A 32 -0.17 -7.09 -11.45
CA VAL A 32 0.14 -7.25 -12.87
C VAL A 32 1.44 -6.52 -13.22
N VAL A 33 1.60 -5.29 -12.78
CA VAL A 33 2.82 -4.51 -13.02
C VAL A 33 4.04 -5.16 -12.36
N GLU A 34 3.92 -5.61 -11.12
CA GLU A 34 5.02 -6.27 -10.40
C GLU A 34 5.43 -7.60 -11.02
N THR A 35 4.45 -8.36 -11.55
CA THR A 35 4.72 -9.65 -12.21
C THR A 35 5.42 -9.46 -13.56
N HIS A 36 5.07 -8.40 -14.31
CA HIS A 36 5.64 -8.10 -15.61
C HIS A 36 6.78 -7.08 -15.56
N TRP A 37 7.27 -6.73 -14.37
CA TRP A 37 8.34 -5.75 -14.24
C TRP A 37 9.61 -6.21 -14.96
N PRO A 38 10.12 -5.43 -15.93
CA PRO A 38 11.32 -5.79 -16.66
C PRO A 38 12.52 -5.77 -15.71
N THR A 39 13.05 -6.93 -15.43
CA THR A 39 14.30 -7.09 -14.68
C THR A 39 15.47 -6.99 -15.65
N PRO A 40 16.53 -6.28 -15.41
CA PRO A 40 16.93 -5.34 -14.35
C PRO A 40 17.25 -3.97 -14.93
N LEU A 41 16.48 -2.93 -14.61
CA LEU A 41 16.70 -1.65 -15.28
C LEU A 41 17.91 -0.85 -14.76
N LEU A 42 18.36 -0.98 -13.49
CA LEU A 42 19.46 -0.13 -12.98
C LEU A 42 20.33 -0.73 -11.85
N PHE A 43 19.81 -1.52 -10.93
CA PHE A 43 20.57 -2.02 -9.79
C PHE A 43 20.28 -3.50 -9.49
N GLY A 44 20.80 -4.42 -10.30
CA GLY A 44 20.74 -5.85 -10.02
C GLY A 44 19.35 -6.47 -10.22
N ARG A 45 18.98 -7.42 -9.36
CA ARG A 45 17.73 -8.19 -9.44
C ARG A 45 16.57 -7.61 -8.61
N ALA A 46 16.73 -6.40 -8.10
CA ALA A 46 15.72 -5.75 -7.28
C ALA A 46 14.62 -5.14 -8.13
N LYS A 47 13.36 -5.33 -7.73
CA LYS A 47 12.19 -4.66 -8.27
C LYS A 47 11.56 -3.80 -7.18
N PRO A 48 10.84 -2.70 -7.53
CA PRO A 48 10.07 -1.97 -6.54
C PRO A 48 8.93 -2.83 -5.98
N ASP A 49 8.60 -2.64 -4.71
CA ASP A 49 7.43 -3.21 -4.06
C ASP A 49 6.32 -2.17 -4.02
N LEU A 50 5.47 -2.18 -5.04
CA LEU A 50 4.36 -1.24 -5.17
C LEU A 50 3.24 -1.55 -4.18
N MET A 51 3.12 -2.83 -3.78
CA MET A 51 2.14 -3.23 -2.78
C MET A 51 2.50 -2.66 -1.40
N LEU A 52 3.78 -2.68 -1.02
CA LEU A 52 4.23 -1.99 0.20
C LEU A 52 3.93 -0.48 0.12
N LEU A 53 4.18 0.17 -1.02
CA LEU A 53 3.85 1.59 -1.19
C LEU A 53 2.36 1.86 -0.99
N LEU A 54 1.47 0.99 -1.48
CA LEU A 54 0.02 1.10 -1.26
C LEU A 54 -0.33 0.94 0.23
N VAL A 55 0.28 -0.03 0.93
CA VAL A 55 0.10 -0.23 2.38
C VAL A 55 0.52 1.01 3.15
N LEU A 56 1.68 1.58 2.84
CA LEU A 56 2.20 2.79 3.49
C LEU A 56 1.32 4.01 3.20
N TYR A 57 0.84 4.18 1.96
CA TYR A 57 -0.15 5.21 1.64
C TYR A 57 -1.41 5.09 2.48
N CYS A 58 -1.94 3.86 2.63
CA CYS A 58 -3.10 3.61 3.47
C CYS A 58 -2.81 3.86 4.96
N ALA A 59 -1.58 3.59 5.42
CA ALA A 59 -1.14 3.89 6.78
C ALA A 59 -1.17 5.40 7.07
N PHE A 60 -0.65 6.21 6.16
CA PHE A 60 -0.65 7.67 6.30
C PHE A 60 -2.05 8.29 6.16
N SER A 61 -2.86 7.78 5.22
CA SER A 61 -4.15 8.40 4.88
C SER A 61 -5.34 7.85 5.64
N GLY A 62 -5.24 6.65 6.21
CA GLY A 62 -6.36 5.93 6.81
C GLY A 62 -6.07 5.25 8.15
N GLY A 63 -4.83 5.37 8.64
CA GLY A 63 -4.38 4.82 9.91
C GLY A 63 -4.13 3.31 9.90
N PRO A 64 -3.79 2.73 11.08
CA PRO A 64 -3.27 1.38 11.18
C PRO A 64 -4.26 0.30 10.72
N ALA A 65 -5.54 0.44 11.03
CA ALA A 65 -6.54 -0.57 10.68
C ALA A 65 -6.69 -0.76 9.15
N ARG A 66 -6.67 0.35 8.39
CA ARG A 66 -6.72 0.28 6.92
C ARG A 66 -5.43 -0.31 6.35
N ALA A 67 -4.29 0.12 6.85
CA ALA A 67 -3.00 -0.38 6.41
C ALA A 67 -2.88 -1.90 6.63
N MET A 68 -3.29 -2.39 7.81
CA MET A 68 -3.32 -3.82 8.11
C MET A 68 -4.25 -4.59 7.16
N GLY A 69 -5.45 -4.07 6.90
CA GLY A 69 -6.41 -4.72 5.99
C GLY A 69 -5.87 -4.83 4.56
N ILE A 70 -5.29 -3.76 4.03
CA ILE A 70 -4.66 -3.77 2.69
C ILE A 70 -3.40 -4.62 2.68
N GLY A 71 -2.58 -4.58 3.73
CA GLY A 71 -1.40 -5.41 3.88
C GLY A 71 -1.74 -6.90 3.94
N PHE A 72 -2.83 -7.25 4.61
CA PHE A 72 -3.32 -8.63 4.65
C PHE A 72 -3.75 -9.12 3.27
N ILE A 73 -4.64 -8.37 2.61
CA ILE A 73 -5.18 -8.76 1.29
C ILE A 73 -4.06 -8.76 0.24
N GLY A 74 -3.27 -7.70 0.17
CA GLY A 74 -2.19 -7.56 -0.80
C GLY A 74 -1.09 -8.60 -0.59
N GLY A 75 -0.63 -8.77 0.66
CA GLY A 75 0.38 -9.77 1.00
C GLY A 75 -0.08 -11.20 0.74
N LEU A 76 -1.37 -11.51 0.98
CA LEU A 76 -1.94 -12.82 0.66
C LEU A 76 -1.92 -13.10 -0.84
N LEU A 77 -2.30 -12.12 -1.65
CA LEU A 77 -2.26 -12.26 -3.10
C LEU A 77 -0.82 -12.41 -3.62
N GLU A 78 0.14 -11.67 -3.07
CA GLU A 78 1.56 -11.87 -3.39
C GLU A 78 2.05 -13.26 -2.99
N ASP A 79 1.69 -13.74 -1.81
CA ASP A 79 2.06 -15.08 -1.35
C ASP A 79 1.50 -16.17 -2.27
N ILE A 80 0.25 -16.02 -2.73
CA ILE A 80 -0.38 -16.95 -3.68
C ILE A 80 0.31 -16.93 -5.05
N LEU A 81 0.74 -15.75 -5.51
CA LEU A 81 1.42 -15.58 -6.79
C LEU A 81 2.91 -15.92 -6.75
N SER A 82 3.52 -15.89 -5.57
CA SER A 82 4.91 -16.26 -5.37
C SER A 82 5.02 -17.76 -5.08
N ALA A 83 6.10 -18.39 -5.53
CA ALA A 83 6.42 -19.77 -5.17
C ALA A 83 7.03 -19.90 -3.76
N GLY A 84 6.85 -18.89 -2.92
CA GLY A 84 7.39 -18.80 -1.55
C GLY A 84 6.46 -19.40 -0.48
N PRO A 85 6.90 -19.36 0.79
CA PRO A 85 6.07 -19.76 1.91
C PRO A 85 4.86 -18.84 2.05
N LEU A 86 3.66 -19.44 2.18
CA LEU A 86 2.42 -18.69 2.42
C LEU A 86 2.47 -17.97 3.77
N GLY A 87 2.02 -16.73 3.80
CA GLY A 87 1.92 -15.92 5.01
C GLY A 87 3.13 -15.02 5.27
N LEU A 88 4.21 -15.13 4.51
CA LEU A 88 5.43 -14.35 4.71
C LEU A 88 5.22 -12.87 4.38
N ASN A 89 4.72 -12.57 3.17
CA ASN A 89 4.40 -11.20 2.77
C ASN A 89 3.23 -10.64 3.58
N VAL A 90 2.22 -11.47 3.89
CA VAL A 90 1.10 -11.08 4.77
C VAL A 90 1.64 -10.57 6.10
N PHE A 91 2.47 -11.36 6.78
CA PHE A 91 3.00 -11.00 8.10
C PHE A 91 3.81 -9.72 8.06
N CYS A 92 4.75 -9.60 7.10
CA CYS A 92 5.59 -8.41 6.96
C CYS A 92 4.77 -7.16 6.68
N LYS A 93 3.85 -7.18 5.70
CA LYS A 93 3.05 -6.02 5.30
C LYS A 93 2.05 -5.60 6.38
N VAL A 94 1.44 -6.54 7.09
CA VAL A 94 0.54 -6.22 8.20
C VAL A 94 1.30 -5.58 9.36
N LEU A 95 2.47 -6.14 9.73
CA LEU A 95 3.28 -5.60 10.82
C LEU A 95 3.79 -4.19 10.52
N ILE A 96 4.31 -3.97 9.31
CA ILE A 96 4.79 -2.65 8.88
C ILE A 96 3.64 -1.67 8.74
N GLY A 97 2.52 -2.08 8.14
CA GLY A 97 1.33 -1.25 7.99
C GLY A 97 0.78 -0.80 9.33
N TYR A 98 0.76 -1.69 10.33
CA TYR A 98 0.40 -1.34 11.70
C TYR A 98 1.37 -0.33 12.30
N GLY A 99 2.68 -0.64 12.29
CA GLY A 99 3.72 0.19 12.89
C GLY A 99 3.74 1.60 12.31
N VAL A 100 3.76 1.71 10.98
CA VAL A 100 3.73 3.01 10.29
C VAL A 100 2.39 3.72 10.48
N GLY A 101 1.27 2.99 10.52
CA GLY A 101 -0.03 3.56 10.78
C GLY A 101 -0.16 4.20 12.18
N VAL A 102 0.42 3.57 13.19
CA VAL A 102 0.46 4.12 14.56
C VAL A 102 1.37 5.35 14.65
N VAL A 103 2.54 5.30 14.02
CA VAL A 103 3.49 6.41 14.01
C VAL A 103 2.98 7.55 13.14
N GLY A 104 2.44 7.24 11.96
CA GLY A 104 1.96 8.21 10.97
C GLY A 104 0.79 9.06 11.47
N THR A 105 -0.06 8.54 12.35
CA THR A 105 -1.13 9.33 12.98
C THR A 105 -0.61 10.39 13.96
N ARG A 106 0.62 10.24 14.44
CA ARG A 106 1.25 11.17 15.40
C ARG A 106 2.19 12.17 14.74
N ILE A 107 2.74 11.81 13.57
CA ILE A 107 3.63 12.69 12.82
C ILE A 107 2.79 13.34 11.72
N VAL A 108 2.64 14.66 11.79
CA VAL A 108 2.01 15.45 10.70
C VAL A 108 2.92 15.34 9.48
N THR A 109 2.58 14.42 8.59
CA THR A 109 3.38 14.05 7.42
C THR A 109 3.09 14.99 6.25
N GLU A 110 3.23 16.29 6.46
CA GLU A 110 3.10 17.28 5.38
C GLU A 110 4.39 17.40 4.53
N HIS A 111 5.52 16.88 5.04
CA HIS A 111 6.80 17.00 4.37
C HIS A 111 7.11 15.76 3.51
N PRO A 112 7.26 15.90 2.18
CA PRO A 112 7.55 14.77 1.30
C PRO A 112 8.85 14.04 1.62
N ILE A 113 9.84 14.75 2.17
CA ILE A 113 11.13 14.18 2.60
C ILE A 113 10.93 13.19 3.75
N VAL A 114 10.09 13.53 4.74
CA VAL A 114 9.78 12.65 5.88
C VAL A 114 9.06 11.39 5.41
N MET A 115 8.08 11.54 4.51
CA MET A 115 7.39 10.39 3.90
C MET A 115 8.36 9.46 3.16
N THR A 116 9.25 10.02 2.35
CA THR A 116 10.27 9.25 1.62
C THR A 116 11.21 8.51 2.57
N LEU A 117 11.62 9.14 3.66
CA LEU A 117 12.47 8.51 4.68
C LEU A 117 11.74 7.35 5.38
N ILE A 118 10.47 7.54 5.74
CA ILE A 118 9.66 6.46 6.34
C ILE A 118 9.51 5.30 5.36
N VAL A 119 9.29 5.56 4.08
CA VAL A 119 9.23 4.53 3.04
C VAL A 119 10.55 3.76 2.96
N PHE A 120 11.69 4.47 2.96
CA PHE A 120 13.00 3.84 2.93
C PHE A 120 13.20 2.91 4.12
N VAL A 121 12.98 3.40 5.34
CA VAL A 121 13.13 2.62 6.57
C VAL A 121 12.16 1.44 6.58
N SER A 122 10.90 1.64 6.19
CA SER A 122 9.89 0.58 6.13
C SER A 122 10.29 -0.53 5.15
N THR A 123 10.82 -0.18 3.98
CA THR A 123 11.29 -1.16 2.99
C THR A 123 12.51 -1.94 3.52
N ILE A 124 13.44 -1.28 4.20
CA ILE A 124 14.57 -1.97 4.85
C ILE A 124 14.08 -2.92 5.94
N CYS A 125 13.12 -2.49 6.76
CA CYS A 125 12.51 -3.35 7.79
C CYS A 125 11.82 -4.57 7.14
N GLU A 126 11.06 -4.38 6.07
CA GLU A 126 10.41 -5.47 5.35
C GLU A 126 11.43 -6.46 4.79
N ALA A 127 12.44 -5.97 4.07
CA ALA A 127 13.50 -6.81 3.52
C ALA A 127 14.20 -7.61 4.62
N THR A 128 14.47 -6.99 5.77
CA THR A 128 15.09 -7.66 6.92
C THR A 128 14.17 -8.74 7.49
N LEU A 129 12.87 -8.46 7.65
CA LEU A 129 11.90 -9.43 8.12
C LEU A 129 11.76 -10.62 7.16
N ILE A 130 11.67 -10.36 5.86
CA ILE A 130 11.60 -11.41 4.83
C ILE A 130 12.84 -12.29 4.86
N ILE A 131 14.03 -11.69 4.95
CA ILE A 131 15.28 -12.44 5.04
C ILE A 131 15.33 -13.29 6.31
N LEU A 132 14.96 -12.71 7.46
CA LEU A 132 14.94 -13.39 8.74
C LEU A 132 13.97 -14.58 8.74
N LEU A 133 12.76 -14.39 8.22
CA LEU A 133 11.76 -15.44 8.10
C LEU A 133 12.15 -16.50 7.07
N SER A 134 12.77 -16.09 5.95
CA SER A 134 13.27 -17.02 4.94
C SER A 134 14.38 -17.93 5.48
N PHE A 135 15.18 -17.43 6.41
CA PHE A 135 16.20 -18.24 7.08
C PHE A 135 15.60 -19.40 7.90
N LEU A 136 14.37 -19.23 8.39
CA LEU A 136 13.65 -20.28 9.12
C LEU A 136 13.21 -21.44 8.22
N TYR A 137 13.07 -21.19 6.91
CA TYR A 137 12.55 -22.16 5.93
C TYR A 137 13.61 -22.69 4.95
N ARG A 138 14.80 -22.06 4.87
CA ARG A 138 15.87 -22.43 3.92
C ARG A 138 17.24 -22.34 4.57
N ASP A 139 17.91 -23.47 4.65
CA ASP A 139 19.20 -23.63 5.35
C ASP A 139 20.42 -22.92 4.73
N HIS A 140 20.34 -22.35 3.53
CA HIS A 140 21.53 -21.83 2.82
C HIS A 140 21.29 -20.53 2.06
N VAL A 141 20.72 -19.52 2.70
CA VAL A 141 20.59 -18.21 2.08
C VAL A 141 21.68 -17.26 2.58
N SER A 142 22.49 -16.71 1.67
CA SER A 142 23.45 -15.66 2.03
C SER A 142 22.72 -14.37 2.38
N VAL A 143 22.45 -14.18 3.67
CA VAL A 143 21.77 -13.01 4.24
C VAL A 143 22.37 -11.71 3.73
N LYS A 144 23.71 -11.60 3.78
CA LYS A 144 24.45 -10.42 3.33
C LYS A 144 24.21 -10.13 1.83
N PHE A 145 24.21 -11.17 1.01
CA PHE A 145 23.98 -11.02 -0.42
C PHE A 145 22.54 -10.54 -0.72
N MET A 146 21.53 -11.17 -0.12
CA MET A 146 20.14 -10.77 -0.30
C MET A 146 19.89 -9.33 0.18
N PHE A 147 20.41 -8.98 1.35
CA PHE A 147 20.23 -7.64 1.90
C PHE A 147 20.84 -6.56 1.01
N LEU A 148 22.10 -6.73 0.58
CA LEU A 148 22.81 -5.73 -0.20
C LEU A 148 22.36 -5.66 -1.67
N HIS A 149 21.98 -6.78 -2.29
CA HIS A 149 21.67 -6.83 -3.73
C HIS A 149 20.18 -6.80 -4.04
N ILE A 150 19.32 -7.00 -3.03
CA ILE A 150 17.87 -6.95 -3.21
C ILE A 150 17.25 -5.90 -2.28
N GLY A 151 17.47 -6.01 -0.97
CA GLY A 151 16.81 -5.14 0.02
C GLY A 151 17.18 -3.66 -0.11
N VAL A 152 18.47 -3.35 -0.17
CA VAL A 152 18.95 -1.96 -0.28
C VAL A 152 18.51 -1.32 -1.62
N PRO A 153 18.74 -1.93 -2.79
CA PRO A 153 18.25 -1.35 -4.05
C PRO A 153 16.72 -1.19 -4.09
N MET A 154 15.96 -2.16 -3.55
CA MET A 154 14.50 -2.06 -3.44
C MET A 154 14.06 -0.85 -2.63
N ALA A 155 14.76 -0.57 -1.50
CA ALA A 155 14.47 0.59 -0.67
C ALA A 155 14.70 1.92 -1.42
N PHE A 156 15.76 2.01 -2.23
CA PHE A 156 15.98 3.18 -3.08
C PHE A 156 14.89 3.32 -4.15
N TYR A 157 14.50 2.23 -4.83
CA TYR A 157 13.40 2.27 -5.81
C TYR A 157 12.10 2.74 -5.18
N ASN A 158 11.71 2.15 -4.06
CA ASN A 158 10.48 2.52 -3.36
C ASN A 158 10.50 3.98 -2.93
N SER A 159 11.64 4.47 -2.43
CA SER A 159 11.78 5.85 -1.99
C SER A 159 11.66 6.85 -3.13
N ILE A 160 12.21 6.55 -4.30
CA ILE A 160 12.10 7.40 -5.49
C ILE A 160 10.67 7.37 -6.05
N LEU A 161 10.01 6.22 -6.03
CA LEU A 161 8.65 6.06 -6.55
C LEU A 161 7.58 6.57 -5.58
N ALA A 162 7.84 6.58 -4.27
CA ALA A 162 6.86 6.94 -3.25
C ALA A 162 6.18 8.31 -3.49
N PRO A 163 6.88 9.42 -3.74
CA PRO A 163 6.23 10.71 -3.97
C PRO A 163 5.27 10.68 -5.16
N LEU A 164 5.67 10.01 -6.25
CA LEU A 164 4.85 9.88 -7.45
C LEU A 164 3.61 9.02 -7.18
N CYS A 165 3.79 7.87 -6.56
CA CYS A 165 2.70 6.95 -6.23
C CYS A 165 1.69 7.60 -5.28
N PHE A 166 2.17 8.31 -4.25
CA PHE A 166 1.32 8.99 -3.29
C PHE A 166 0.56 10.17 -3.93
N TYR A 167 1.23 10.95 -4.77
CA TYR A 167 0.56 12.00 -5.55
C TYR A 167 -0.54 11.44 -6.46
N CYS A 168 -0.28 10.34 -7.16
CA CYS A 168 -1.29 9.67 -7.99
C CYS A 168 -2.45 9.13 -7.16
N ALA A 169 -2.15 8.53 -6.00
CA ALA A 169 -3.17 8.00 -5.10
C ALA A 169 -4.07 9.10 -4.51
N ASP A 170 -3.49 10.24 -4.12
CA ASP A 170 -4.27 11.39 -3.67
C ASP A 170 -5.15 11.97 -4.76
N ARG A 171 -4.66 12.05 -6.00
CA ARG A 171 -5.47 12.49 -7.14
C ARG A 171 -6.65 11.56 -7.42
N LEU A 172 -6.44 10.26 -7.31
CA LEU A 172 -7.51 9.26 -7.45
C LEU A 172 -8.52 9.39 -6.31
N ARG A 173 -8.07 9.53 -5.07
CA ARG A 173 -8.94 9.72 -3.90
C ARG A 173 -9.83 10.94 -4.03
N VAL A 174 -9.28 12.07 -4.44
CA VAL A 174 -10.02 13.31 -4.67
C VAL A 174 -11.08 13.13 -5.79
N ARG A 175 -10.75 12.46 -6.88
CA ARG A 175 -11.70 12.21 -7.98
C ARG A 175 -12.87 11.31 -7.58
N ILE A 176 -12.65 10.35 -6.68
CA ILE A 176 -13.70 9.46 -6.17
C ILE A 176 -14.61 10.19 -5.17
N ALA A 177 -14.07 11.14 -4.40
CA ALA A 177 -14.81 11.92 -3.42
C ALA A 177 -15.66 13.07 -4.03
N LEU A 178 -15.22 13.64 -5.15
CA LEU A 178 -15.84 14.84 -5.77
C LEU A 178 -17.19 14.67 -6.51
N PRO A 179 -17.64 13.49 -6.97
CA PRO A 179 -18.92 13.42 -7.71
C PRO A 179 -20.18 13.75 -6.91
N SER A 180 -20.09 13.80 -5.58
CA SER A 180 -21.28 14.00 -4.74
C SER A 180 -21.50 15.43 -4.24
N ALA A 181 -20.50 16.32 -4.34
CA ALA A 181 -20.66 17.71 -3.88
C ALA A 181 -21.36 18.62 -4.90
N ARG A 182 -21.34 18.27 -6.19
CA ARG A 182 -21.97 19.11 -7.25
C ARG A 182 -23.47 18.95 -7.41
N ARG A 183 -24.10 17.98 -6.74
CA ARG A 183 -25.53 17.70 -6.91
C ARG A 183 -26.43 18.39 -5.87
N SER A 184 -25.86 18.91 -4.80
CA SER A 184 -26.63 19.57 -3.73
C SER A 184 -26.82 21.08 -3.92
N GLU A 185 -26.07 21.72 -4.80
CA GLU A 185 -26.20 23.16 -5.03
C GLU A 185 -27.26 23.52 -6.11
N GLY A 186 -27.79 22.54 -6.84
CA GLY A 186 -28.77 22.74 -7.89
C GLY A 186 -30.25 22.83 -7.42
N PHE A 187 -30.56 22.60 -6.17
CA PHE A 187 -31.93 22.52 -5.65
C PHE A 187 -32.34 23.65 -4.69
N GLN A 188 -31.53 24.69 -4.55
CA GLN A 188 -31.85 25.83 -3.67
C GLN A 188 -32.26 27.11 -4.40
N HIS A 189 -32.52 27.06 -5.70
CA HIS A 189 -33.05 28.18 -6.45
C HIS A 189 -34.26 27.75 -7.30
N GLU A 190 -35.40 27.42 -6.63
CA GLU A 190 -36.75 27.54 -7.14
C GLU A 190 -37.71 27.84 -5.97
#